data_6546cbb2de3f7cd14e6f09562c0df328
#
_entry.id   6546cbb2de3f7cd14e6f09562c0df328
#
_cell.length_a   1.000
_cell.length_b   1.000
_cell.length_c   1.000
_cell.angle_alpha   90.00
_cell.angle_beta   90.00
_cell.angle_gamma   90.00
#
_symmetry.space_group_name_H-M   'P 1'
#
loop_
_entity.id
_entity.type
_entity.pdbx_description
1 polymer ?
#
loop_
_entity_poly.entity_id
_entity_poly.type
_entity_poly.pdbx_seq_one_letter_code
_entity_poly.pdbx_strand_id
1 'polypeptide(L)'
;MVKLDVVRTANAELADRTKPFVAVVAGGTAGIGAATVRELATTFAGRGSGDGSRSFLRVYIIGRNREAAQKIVTECETVCPGGVFRFCKGDLSLLKEVDRVCAEIVGLEGREAAAIAGTPTKIDFLGTIETNEGLDKYFSLFYYSRMRLIERFLPLLTTSPNGGHVVSVFNSSVQSSLVLDDLALRNPRKQSLWKQFAHWVGMTNIFMEELARRNPGRLALCHYHPGFVPTDIANSSNFPWYLKLLLKYVITPLSWPFWVPLEECGQRVLFMASPARFPARGSQGIATAAGKVEGVGVAVGIDGEIGSGAYLVTKDDDTFGKEKKYEELRANGTAEKIYQHTMAVFAEIERGGVYKD
;
A
#
# COMPACT_ATOMS: atom_id res chain seq x y z
N MET A 1 1.42 -19.72 -7.26
CA MET A 1 0.31 -19.46 -6.27
C MET A 1 0.72 -19.93 -4.90
N VAL A 2 0.71 -19.05 -3.90
CA VAL A 2 0.91 -19.39 -2.50
C VAL A 2 -0.44 -19.82 -1.91
N LYS A 3 -0.47 -21.02 -1.29
CA LYS A 3 -1.69 -21.53 -0.67
C LYS A 3 -2.06 -20.71 0.57
N LEU A 4 -3.36 -20.58 0.85
CA LEU A 4 -3.86 -19.73 1.93
C LEU A 4 -3.49 -20.24 3.33
N ASP A 5 -3.35 -21.55 3.51
CA ASP A 5 -2.85 -22.15 4.75
C ASP A 5 -1.40 -21.73 5.06
N VAL A 6 -0.56 -21.66 4.04
CA VAL A 6 0.82 -21.17 4.15
C VAL A 6 0.86 -19.68 4.50
N VAL A 7 -0.04 -18.88 3.90
CA VAL A 7 -0.19 -17.45 4.23
C VAL A 7 -0.57 -17.28 5.71
N ARG A 8 -1.53 -18.06 6.20
CA ARG A 8 -1.97 -18.03 7.62
C ARG A 8 -0.86 -18.42 8.58
N THR A 9 -0.10 -19.48 8.25
CA THR A 9 1.04 -19.89 9.06
C THR A 9 2.10 -18.78 9.15
N ALA A 10 2.47 -18.17 8.02
CA ALA A 10 3.41 -17.06 8.01
C ALA A 10 2.91 -15.82 8.77
N ASN A 11 1.61 -15.54 8.72
CA ASN A 11 1.00 -14.44 9.49
C ASN A 11 1.06 -14.74 11.00
N ALA A 12 0.82 -15.98 11.42
CA ALA A 12 0.97 -16.39 12.83
C ALA A 12 2.40 -16.18 13.32
N GLU A 13 3.42 -16.51 12.50
CA GLU A 13 4.82 -16.26 12.83
C GLU A 13 5.15 -14.76 12.98
N LEU A 14 4.46 -13.87 12.26
CA LEU A 14 4.60 -12.42 12.46
C LEU A 14 4.14 -12.01 13.87
N ALA A 15 3.09 -12.63 14.38
CA ALA A 15 2.60 -12.39 15.74
C ALA A 15 3.53 -12.96 16.81
N ASP A 16 4.34 -13.98 16.53
CA ASP A 16 5.24 -14.61 17.50
C ASP A 16 6.54 -13.86 17.79
N ARG A 17 6.70 -12.69 17.17
CA ARG A 17 7.87 -11.85 17.40
C ARG A 17 7.85 -11.18 18.77
N THR A 18 9.03 -11.00 19.35
CA THR A 18 9.20 -10.39 20.68
C THR A 18 9.02 -8.87 20.68
N LYS A 19 9.04 -8.24 19.50
CA LYS A 19 8.92 -6.77 19.34
C LYS A 19 7.52 -6.37 18.93
N PRO A 20 7.04 -5.19 19.39
CA PRO A 20 5.75 -4.67 18.97
C PRO A 20 5.63 -4.55 17.46
N PHE A 21 4.46 -4.89 16.93
CA PHE A 21 4.11 -4.69 15.54
C PHE A 21 3.29 -3.41 15.40
N VAL A 22 3.77 -2.48 14.58
CA VAL A 22 3.09 -1.22 14.30
C VAL A 22 2.63 -1.21 12.85
N ALA A 23 1.37 -1.00 12.62
CA ALA A 23 0.79 -0.91 11.28
C ALA A 23 0.09 0.43 11.06
N VAL A 24 0.26 1.01 9.87
CA VAL A 24 -0.49 2.17 9.40
C VAL A 24 -1.31 1.74 8.19
N VAL A 25 -2.63 1.84 8.28
CA VAL A 25 -3.54 1.39 7.22
C VAL A 25 -4.28 2.59 6.63
N ALA A 26 -3.79 3.10 5.52
CA ALA A 26 -4.43 4.15 4.76
C ALA A 26 -5.64 3.61 3.99
N GLY A 27 -6.83 4.20 4.18
CA GLY A 27 -8.09 3.65 3.68
C GLY A 27 -8.63 2.48 4.52
N GLY A 28 -8.22 2.37 5.78
CA GLY A 28 -8.59 1.28 6.68
C GLY A 28 -10.03 1.27 7.17
N THR A 29 -10.90 2.18 6.68
CA THR A 29 -12.30 2.28 7.10
C THR A 29 -13.28 1.48 6.24
N ALA A 30 -12.85 0.86 5.15
CA ALA A 30 -13.69 0.08 4.25
C ALA A 30 -12.85 -0.91 3.41
N GLY A 31 -13.52 -1.87 2.76
CA GLY A 31 -12.93 -2.77 1.77
C GLY A 31 -11.70 -3.52 2.29
N ILE A 32 -10.68 -3.65 1.45
CA ILE A 32 -9.45 -4.39 1.75
C ILE A 32 -8.72 -3.81 2.97
N GLY A 33 -8.68 -2.47 3.12
CA GLY A 33 -8.04 -1.84 4.29
C GLY A 33 -8.71 -2.23 5.60
N ALA A 34 -10.04 -2.23 5.65
CA ALA A 34 -10.78 -2.69 6.83
C ALA A 34 -10.56 -4.18 7.11
N ALA A 35 -10.50 -5.01 6.05
CA ALA A 35 -10.18 -6.43 6.18
C ALA A 35 -8.77 -6.65 6.72
N THR A 36 -7.79 -5.85 6.27
CA THR A 36 -6.41 -5.89 6.80
C THR A 36 -6.36 -5.51 8.28
N VAL A 37 -7.12 -4.50 8.71
CA VAL A 37 -7.19 -4.12 10.15
C VAL A 37 -7.76 -5.26 10.99
N ARG A 38 -8.83 -5.91 10.53
CA ARG A 38 -9.42 -7.06 11.21
C ARG A 38 -8.46 -8.26 11.26
N GLU A 39 -7.78 -8.53 10.16
CA GLU A 39 -6.78 -9.61 10.11
C GLU A 39 -5.64 -9.38 11.10
N LEU A 40 -5.14 -8.14 11.20
CA LEU A 40 -4.16 -7.78 12.24
C LEU A 40 -4.70 -8.09 13.64
N ALA A 41 -5.94 -7.69 13.95
CA ALA A 41 -6.54 -7.99 15.24
C ALA A 41 -6.66 -9.51 15.49
N THR A 42 -7.11 -10.29 14.50
CA THR A 42 -7.27 -11.74 14.60
C THR A 42 -5.92 -12.45 14.77
N THR A 43 -4.92 -12.07 13.97
CA THR A 43 -3.59 -12.68 14.00
C THR A 43 -2.89 -12.44 15.34
N PHE A 44 -3.08 -11.27 15.94
CA PHE A 44 -2.51 -10.93 17.26
C PHE A 44 -3.44 -11.20 18.45
N ALA A 45 -4.63 -11.79 18.21
CA ALA A 45 -5.54 -12.19 19.28
C ALA A 45 -4.87 -13.17 20.25
N GLY A 46 -5.10 -13.00 21.55
CA GLY A 46 -4.53 -13.88 22.58
C GLY A 46 -3.08 -13.52 22.98
N ARG A 47 -2.43 -12.60 22.30
CA ARG A 47 -1.21 -11.99 22.84
C ARG A 47 -1.59 -10.95 23.88
N GLY A 48 -1.47 -11.33 25.16
CA GLY A 48 -1.64 -10.42 26.26
C GLY A 48 -0.63 -9.29 26.19
N SER A 49 -0.96 -8.12 26.77
CA SER A 49 0.01 -7.14 27.15
C SER A 49 0.97 -7.81 28.12
N GLY A 50 2.14 -8.27 27.64
CA GLY A 50 3.23 -8.68 28.53
C GLY A 50 3.51 -7.54 29.48
N ASP A 51 4.06 -7.77 30.61
CA ASP A 51 4.51 -6.85 31.67
C ASP A 51 3.94 -5.41 31.79
N GLY A 52 2.91 -5.05 31.02
CA GLY A 52 2.19 -3.77 31.10
C GLY A 52 2.85 -2.56 30.43
N SER A 53 3.99 -2.69 29.75
CA SER A 53 4.74 -1.52 29.29
C SER A 53 4.36 -1.01 27.90
N ARG A 54 4.07 -1.86 26.91
CA ARG A 54 3.57 -1.46 25.57
C ARG A 54 2.77 -2.59 24.92
N SER A 55 1.71 -2.23 24.20
CA SER A 55 0.92 -3.18 23.39
C SER A 55 1.78 -3.81 22.29
N PHE A 56 1.66 -5.13 22.10
CA PHE A 56 2.33 -5.86 21.02
C PHE A 56 1.81 -5.48 19.61
N LEU A 57 0.59 -4.97 19.52
CA LEU A 57 -0.01 -4.52 18.27
C LEU A 57 -0.49 -3.08 18.41
N ARG A 58 -0.04 -2.21 17.51
CA ARG A 58 -0.56 -0.84 17.36
C ARG A 58 -0.95 -0.61 15.91
N VAL A 59 -2.20 -0.25 15.67
CA VAL A 59 -2.77 -0.05 14.33
C VAL A 59 -3.32 1.37 14.20
N TYR A 60 -2.78 2.14 13.26
CA TYR A 60 -3.26 3.46 12.90
C TYR A 60 -4.12 3.37 11.65
N ILE A 61 -5.38 3.74 11.77
CA ILE A 61 -6.38 3.67 10.70
C ILE A 61 -6.57 5.07 10.13
N ILE A 62 -6.10 5.31 8.91
CA ILE A 62 -6.28 6.61 8.25
C ILE A 62 -7.51 6.56 7.34
N GLY A 63 -8.37 7.58 7.43
CA GLY A 63 -9.55 7.67 6.59
C GLY A 63 -10.39 8.91 6.88
N ARG A 64 -11.52 9.06 6.18
CA ARG A 64 -12.42 10.22 6.30
C ARG A 64 -13.64 9.95 7.17
N ASN A 65 -14.10 8.69 7.21
CA ASN A 65 -15.34 8.32 7.88
C ASN A 65 -15.06 7.84 9.31
N ARG A 66 -15.33 8.71 10.29
CA ARG A 66 -15.15 8.43 11.73
C ARG A 66 -16.08 7.33 12.24
N GLU A 67 -17.33 7.28 11.78
CA GLU A 67 -18.30 6.29 12.25
C GLU A 67 -17.90 4.88 11.80
N ALA A 68 -17.51 4.72 10.53
CA ALA A 68 -17.02 3.44 10.03
C ALA A 68 -15.72 3.03 10.74
N ALA A 69 -14.82 3.98 11.02
CA ALA A 69 -13.60 3.71 11.77
C ALA A 69 -13.90 3.23 13.20
N GLN A 70 -14.83 3.90 13.90
CA GLN A 70 -15.18 3.55 15.28
C GLN A 70 -15.75 2.13 15.39
N LYS A 71 -16.58 1.71 14.42
CA LYS A 71 -17.07 0.32 14.37
C LYS A 71 -15.91 -0.68 14.26
N ILE A 72 -14.96 -0.43 13.36
CA ILE A 72 -13.80 -1.32 13.17
C ILE A 72 -12.91 -1.32 14.42
N VAL A 73 -12.66 -0.16 15.03
CA VAL A 73 -11.90 -0.07 16.28
C VAL A 73 -12.54 -0.92 17.36
N THR A 74 -13.84 -0.75 17.63
CA THR A 74 -14.57 -1.52 18.65
C THR A 74 -14.55 -3.02 18.37
N GLU A 75 -14.76 -3.43 17.11
CA GLU A 75 -14.65 -4.83 16.70
C GLU A 75 -13.24 -5.39 16.99
N CYS A 76 -12.21 -4.66 16.61
CA CYS A 76 -10.82 -5.12 16.75
C CYS A 76 -10.34 -5.12 18.21
N GLU A 77 -10.75 -4.16 19.02
CA GLU A 77 -10.48 -4.15 20.49
C GLU A 77 -11.16 -5.32 21.20
N THR A 78 -12.31 -5.75 20.71
CA THR A 78 -13.00 -6.94 21.24
C THR A 78 -12.24 -8.24 20.91
N VAL A 79 -11.71 -8.34 19.68
CA VAL A 79 -10.95 -9.51 19.21
C VAL A 79 -9.54 -9.56 19.81
N CYS A 80 -8.90 -8.40 19.94
CA CYS A 80 -7.54 -8.24 20.44
C CYS A 80 -7.48 -7.20 21.57
N PRO A 81 -7.90 -7.54 22.80
CA PRO A 81 -7.95 -6.57 23.91
C PRO A 81 -6.60 -5.97 24.30
N GLY A 82 -5.49 -6.64 23.97
CA GLY A 82 -4.11 -6.13 24.18
C GLY A 82 -3.62 -5.24 23.04
N GLY A 83 -4.35 -5.11 21.94
CA GLY A 83 -4.04 -4.27 20.80
C GLY A 83 -4.48 -2.81 21.00
N VAL A 84 -3.79 -1.89 20.34
CA VAL A 84 -4.17 -0.46 20.28
C VAL A 84 -4.59 -0.11 18.87
N PHE A 85 -5.83 0.33 18.69
CA PHE A 85 -6.39 0.72 17.41
C PHE A 85 -6.77 2.20 17.45
N ARG A 86 -6.14 3.02 16.61
CA ARG A 86 -6.35 4.47 16.60
C ARG A 86 -6.80 4.96 15.24
N PHE A 87 -7.85 5.76 15.23
CA PHE A 87 -8.32 6.43 14.02
C PHE A 87 -7.69 7.82 13.88
N CYS A 88 -6.98 8.02 12.77
CA CYS A 88 -6.41 9.29 12.35
C CYS A 88 -7.21 9.84 11.17
N LYS A 89 -8.01 10.90 11.39
CA LYS A 89 -8.84 11.49 10.33
C LYS A 89 -7.96 12.28 9.36
N GLY A 90 -8.06 12.00 8.06
CA GLY A 90 -7.39 12.76 7.01
C GLY A 90 -7.98 12.52 5.63
N ASP A 91 -7.97 13.52 4.77
CA ASP A 91 -8.27 13.39 3.34
C ASP A 91 -6.95 13.23 2.58
N LEU A 92 -6.63 12.00 2.24
CA LEU A 92 -5.39 11.67 1.55
C LEU A 92 -5.32 12.16 0.08
N SER A 93 -6.34 12.86 -0.43
CA SER A 93 -6.23 13.57 -1.70
C SER A 93 -5.39 14.85 -1.61
N LEU A 94 -5.08 15.30 -0.40
CA LEU A 94 -4.29 16.49 -0.10
C LEU A 94 -2.98 16.10 0.59
N LEU A 95 -1.85 16.48 0.03
CA LEU A 95 -0.54 16.12 0.58
C LEU A 95 -0.25 16.79 1.93
N LYS A 96 -0.77 18.00 2.16
CA LYS A 96 -0.71 18.66 3.47
C LYS A 96 -1.45 17.87 4.56
N GLU A 97 -2.57 17.23 4.21
CA GLU A 97 -3.27 16.33 5.14
C GLU A 97 -2.51 15.03 5.37
N VAL A 98 -1.85 14.50 4.33
CA VAL A 98 -0.91 13.38 4.48
C VAL A 98 0.19 13.75 5.48
N ASP A 99 0.84 14.89 5.31
CA ASP A 99 1.91 15.38 6.20
C ASP A 99 1.42 15.54 7.64
N ARG A 100 0.25 16.14 7.84
CA ARG A 100 -0.35 16.33 9.16
C ARG A 100 -0.60 14.99 9.88
N VAL A 101 -1.23 14.04 9.19
CA VAL A 101 -1.54 12.72 9.76
C VAL A 101 -0.26 11.92 10.03
N CYS A 102 0.73 12.00 9.16
CA CYS A 102 2.03 11.37 9.38
C CYS A 102 2.72 11.95 10.61
N ALA A 103 2.75 13.27 10.75
CA ALA A 103 3.34 13.94 11.92
C ALA A 103 2.63 13.54 13.23
N GLU A 104 1.29 13.43 13.22
CA GLU A 104 0.50 12.94 14.34
C GLU A 104 0.94 11.51 14.75
N ILE A 105 1.03 10.58 13.80
CA ILE A 105 1.40 9.19 14.06
C ILE A 105 2.86 9.09 14.51
N VAL A 106 3.78 9.80 13.86
CA VAL A 106 5.21 9.84 14.24
C VAL A 106 5.38 10.36 15.66
N GLY A 107 4.62 11.39 16.03
CA GLY A 107 4.62 11.93 17.42
C GLY A 107 4.14 10.92 18.46
N LEU A 108 3.22 10.02 18.10
CA LEU A 108 2.70 8.97 19.00
C LEU A 108 3.66 7.78 19.13
N GLU A 109 4.34 7.41 18.04
CA GLU A 109 5.21 6.21 18.01
C GLU A 109 6.65 6.48 18.47
N GLY A 110 7.14 7.68 18.30
CA GLY A 110 8.55 7.97 18.55
C GLY A 110 9.44 7.43 17.42
N ARG A 111 10.11 6.27 17.60
CA ARG A 111 11.10 5.78 16.63
C ARG A 111 10.86 4.39 16.05
N GLU A 112 9.70 3.77 16.26
CA GLU A 112 9.47 2.38 15.83
C GLU A 112 8.14 2.19 15.08
N ALA A 113 8.18 2.00 13.77
CA ALA A 113 7.04 1.52 12.98
C ALA A 113 7.48 0.42 11.99
N ALA A 114 6.64 -0.62 11.81
CA ALA A 114 7.03 -1.82 11.07
C ALA A 114 6.36 -1.99 9.70
N ALA A 115 5.14 -1.52 9.47
CA ALA A 115 4.44 -1.75 8.21
C ALA A 115 3.43 -0.66 7.84
N ILE A 116 3.31 -0.36 6.55
CA ILE A 116 2.31 0.55 5.98
C ILE A 116 1.53 -0.18 4.90
N ALA A 117 0.20 -0.18 4.99
CA ALA A 117 -0.69 -0.65 3.95
C ALA A 117 -1.58 0.49 3.44
N GLY A 118 -1.65 0.69 2.12
CA GLY A 118 -2.50 1.70 1.50
C GLY A 118 -3.47 1.10 0.49
N THR A 119 -4.76 1.42 0.61
CA THR A 119 -5.79 1.00 -0.33
C THR A 119 -6.48 2.21 -0.98
N PRO A 120 -6.91 2.13 -2.26
CA PRO A 120 -7.63 3.21 -2.90
C PRO A 120 -9.03 3.36 -2.31
N THR A 121 -9.42 4.60 -2.05
CA THR A 121 -10.79 4.96 -1.69
C THR A 121 -11.46 5.68 -2.84
N LYS A 122 -12.62 5.23 -3.29
CA LYS A 122 -13.52 5.84 -4.31
C LYS A 122 -12.86 6.31 -5.62
N ILE A 123 -13.36 5.81 -6.72
CA ILE A 123 -13.01 6.25 -8.08
C ILE A 123 -14.21 7.03 -8.64
N ASP A 124 -14.01 8.31 -8.96
CA ASP A 124 -14.95 9.11 -9.75
C ASP A 124 -14.40 9.21 -11.19
N PHE A 125 -15.07 8.60 -12.15
CA PHE A 125 -14.59 8.52 -13.54
C PHE A 125 -14.94 9.73 -14.42
N LEU A 126 -15.59 10.74 -13.88
CA LEU A 126 -16.07 11.88 -14.64
C LEU A 126 -15.34 13.18 -14.27
N GLY A 127 -14.28 13.45 -14.99
CA GLY A 127 -13.60 14.74 -15.01
C GLY A 127 -12.32 14.82 -14.19
N THR A 128 -11.43 15.69 -14.61
CA THR A 128 -10.25 16.14 -13.85
C THR A 128 -10.72 17.05 -12.75
N ILE A 129 -10.49 16.68 -11.50
CA ILE A 129 -10.73 17.55 -10.35
C ILE A 129 -9.37 17.95 -9.82
N GLU A 130 -8.99 19.20 -10.04
CA GLU A 130 -7.77 19.75 -9.47
C GLU A 130 -7.98 20.06 -7.98
N THR A 131 -7.02 19.67 -7.15
CA THR A 131 -6.98 20.01 -5.73
C THR A 131 -6.48 21.43 -5.54
N ASN A 132 -6.68 22.00 -4.36
CA ASN A 132 -6.12 23.31 -3.99
C ASN A 132 -4.59 23.31 -3.90
N GLU A 133 -3.94 22.14 -4.02
CA GLU A 133 -2.50 21.95 -4.09
C GLU A 133 -1.98 21.91 -5.55
N GLY A 134 -2.89 22.05 -6.53
CA GLY A 134 -2.56 22.05 -7.95
C GLY A 134 -2.30 20.67 -8.54
N LEU A 135 -2.74 19.60 -7.91
CA LEU A 135 -2.64 18.23 -8.40
C LEU A 135 -4.00 17.72 -8.86
N ASP A 136 -4.01 16.85 -9.88
CA ASP A 136 -5.21 16.05 -10.15
C ASP A 136 -5.53 15.17 -8.95
N LYS A 137 -6.77 15.20 -8.48
CA LYS A 137 -7.23 14.51 -7.28
C LYS A 137 -7.01 13.00 -7.33
N TYR A 138 -7.20 12.39 -8.50
CA TYR A 138 -7.02 10.95 -8.67
C TYR A 138 -5.55 10.58 -8.73
N PHE A 139 -4.76 11.36 -9.46
CA PHE A 139 -3.32 11.16 -9.47
C PHE A 139 -2.72 11.40 -8.08
N SER A 140 -3.23 12.39 -7.34
CA SER A 140 -2.86 12.55 -5.93
C SER A 140 -3.15 11.29 -5.12
N LEU A 141 -4.37 10.73 -5.16
CA LEU A 141 -4.76 9.55 -4.41
C LEU A 141 -4.07 8.24 -4.86
N PHE A 142 -3.86 8.08 -6.17
CA PHE A 142 -3.32 6.83 -6.70
C PHE A 142 -1.79 6.78 -6.71
N TYR A 143 -1.12 7.92 -6.66
CA TYR A 143 0.32 7.99 -6.69
C TYR A 143 0.91 8.90 -5.61
N TYR A 144 0.74 10.22 -5.69
CA TYR A 144 1.49 11.15 -4.83
C TYR A 144 1.26 10.94 -3.34
N SER A 145 0.03 10.76 -2.89
CA SER A 145 -0.26 10.55 -1.47
C SER A 145 0.35 9.26 -0.93
N ARG A 146 0.41 8.21 -1.76
CA ARG A 146 1.03 6.93 -1.38
C ARG A 146 2.53 7.06 -1.24
N MET A 147 3.18 7.71 -2.21
CA MET A 147 4.62 7.96 -2.18
C MET A 147 4.98 8.92 -1.06
N ARG A 148 4.13 9.92 -0.77
CA ARG A 148 4.32 10.85 0.35
C ARG A 148 4.18 10.16 1.70
N LEU A 149 3.21 9.26 1.87
CA LEU A 149 3.10 8.42 3.07
C LEU A 149 4.38 7.62 3.31
N ILE A 150 4.90 6.96 2.27
CA ILE A 150 6.15 6.18 2.39
C ILE A 150 7.30 7.09 2.78
N GLU A 151 7.45 8.24 2.14
CA GLU A 151 8.53 9.19 2.38
C GLU A 151 8.47 9.73 3.81
N ARG A 152 7.28 10.12 4.30
CA ARG A 152 7.11 10.64 5.65
C ARG A 152 7.34 9.59 6.75
N PHE A 153 7.02 8.34 6.47
CA PHE A 153 7.30 7.23 7.40
C PHE A 153 8.67 6.59 7.18
N LEU A 154 9.45 7.00 6.18
CA LEU A 154 10.75 6.40 5.88
C LEU A 154 11.69 6.33 7.09
N PRO A 155 11.82 7.38 7.94
CA PRO A 155 12.64 7.30 9.13
C PRO A 155 12.21 6.19 10.10
N LEU A 156 10.90 5.97 10.29
CA LEU A 156 10.38 4.89 11.13
C LEU A 156 10.56 3.51 10.48
N LEU A 157 10.29 3.41 9.18
CA LEU A 157 10.44 2.16 8.42
C LEU A 157 11.88 1.67 8.40
N THR A 158 12.84 2.56 8.21
CA THR A 158 14.26 2.21 8.12
C THR A 158 14.91 1.90 9.46
N THR A 159 14.31 2.29 10.58
CA THR A 159 14.76 1.95 11.95
C THR A 159 14.19 0.62 12.44
N SER A 160 13.21 0.04 11.74
CA SER A 160 12.65 -1.26 12.09
C SER A 160 13.73 -2.35 12.05
N PRO A 161 13.88 -3.18 13.11
CA PRO A 161 14.93 -4.21 13.15
C PRO A 161 14.83 -5.28 12.06
N ASN A 162 13.63 -5.49 11.55
CA ASN A 162 13.34 -6.47 10.50
C ASN A 162 13.16 -5.81 9.11
N GLY A 163 13.50 -4.52 9.00
CA GLY A 163 13.14 -3.69 7.85
C GLY A 163 11.70 -3.22 7.89
N GLY A 164 11.41 -2.09 7.26
CA GLY A 164 10.05 -1.60 7.05
C GLY A 164 9.42 -2.28 5.84
N HIS A 165 8.14 -2.64 5.98
CA HIS A 165 7.36 -3.21 4.87
C HIS A 165 6.28 -2.24 4.42
N VAL A 166 6.13 -2.08 3.13
CA VAL A 166 5.11 -1.23 2.51
C VAL A 166 4.30 -2.06 1.51
N VAL A 167 2.98 -2.00 1.62
CA VAL A 167 2.07 -2.64 0.67
C VAL A 167 1.18 -1.58 0.02
N SER A 168 1.39 -1.34 -1.27
CA SER A 168 0.52 -0.48 -2.08
C SER A 168 -0.48 -1.35 -2.83
N VAL A 169 -1.73 -1.39 -2.34
CA VAL A 169 -2.81 -2.14 -2.99
C VAL A 169 -3.37 -1.31 -4.13
N PHE A 170 -3.16 -1.74 -5.37
CA PHE A 170 -3.74 -1.09 -6.55
C PHE A 170 -3.85 -2.08 -7.72
N ASN A 171 -3.03 -1.97 -8.76
CA ASN A 171 -2.99 -2.94 -9.87
C ASN A 171 -1.58 -3.04 -10.44
N SER A 172 -0.77 -3.87 -9.82
CA SER A 172 0.61 -4.13 -10.27
C SER A 172 0.69 -4.82 -11.64
N SER A 173 -0.40 -5.46 -12.09
CA SER A 173 -0.42 -6.31 -13.30
C SER A 173 -0.60 -5.52 -14.60
N VAL A 174 -0.89 -4.23 -14.53
CA VAL A 174 -1.03 -3.39 -15.72
C VAL A 174 0.34 -3.03 -16.27
N GLN A 175 0.54 -3.32 -17.56
CA GLN A 175 1.76 -2.90 -18.25
C GLN A 175 1.90 -1.38 -18.20
N SER A 176 3.01 -0.89 -17.67
CA SER A 176 3.26 0.54 -17.53
C SER A 176 3.32 1.24 -18.88
N SER A 177 2.71 2.43 -18.97
CA SER A 177 2.81 3.32 -20.14
C SER A 177 3.02 4.74 -19.65
N LEU A 178 4.28 5.16 -19.61
CA LEU A 178 4.65 6.47 -19.09
C LEU A 178 4.47 7.58 -20.12
N VAL A 179 4.03 8.72 -19.66
CA VAL A 179 3.99 9.99 -20.39
C VAL A 179 5.17 10.81 -19.89
N LEU A 180 6.35 10.62 -20.52
CA LEU A 180 7.63 11.15 -20.01
C LEU A 180 7.80 12.66 -20.19
N ASP A 181 7.04 13.27 -21.07
CA ASP A 181 6.96 14.70 -21.33
C ASP A 181 5.93 15.44 -20.47
N ASP A 182 5.09 14.69 -19.74
CA ASP A 182 4.08 15.24 -18.82
C ASP A 182 3.90 14.29 -17.62
N LEU A 183 4.92 14.24 -16.74
CA LEU A 183 4.92 13.32 -15.59
C LEU A 183 3.81 13.65 -14.58
N ALA A 184 3.40 14.91 -14.47
CA ALA A 184 2.30 15.33 -13.61
C ALA A 184 0.91 15.11 -14.23
N LEU A 185 0.82 14.68 -15.50
CA LEU A 185 -0.43 14.56 -16.27
C LEU A 185 -1.26 15.85 -16.22
N ARG A 186 -0.63 16.99 -16.47
CA ARG A 186 -1.30 18.32 -16.54
C ARG A 186 -2.36 18.39 -17.62
N ASN A 187 -2.16 17.62 -18.67
CA ASN A 187 -3.08 17.52 -19.79
C ASN A 187 -3.73 16.12 -19.86
N PRO A 188 -4.44 15.65 -18.81
CA PRO A 188 -4.95 14.29 -18.77
C PRO A 188 -5.95 14.01 -19.89
N ARG A 189 -6.68 15.03 -20.38
CA ARG A 189 -7.62 14.90 -21.52
C ARG A 189 -6.95 14.51 -22.84
N LYS A 190 -5.63 14.73 -22.98
CA LYS A 190 -4.85 14.27 -24.14
C LYS A 190 -4.57 12.77 -24.09
N GLN A 191 -4.81 12.13 -22.95
CA GLN A 191 -4.55 10.71 -22.75
C GLN A 191 -5.85 9.94 -22.53
N SER A 192 -5.94 8.72 -23.06
CA SER A 192 -7.06 7.83 -22.72
C SER A 192 -7.01 7.48 -21.21
N LEU A 193 -8.17 7.17 -20.63
CA LEU A 193 -8.24 6.75 -19.21
C LEU A 193 -7.33 5.55 -18.91
N TRP A 194 -7.22 4.61 -19.85
CA TRP A 194 -6.33 3.47 -19.74
C TRP A 194 -4.86 3.91 -19.69
N LYS A 195 -4.46 4.86 -20.51
CA LYS A 195 -3.09 5.37 -20.52
C LYS A 195 -2.75 6.15 -19.24
N GLN A 196 -3.71 6.94 -18.71
CA GLN A 196 -3.56 7.60 -17.41
C GLN A 196 -3.35 6.57 -16.30
N PHE A 197 -4.19 5.53 -16.26
CA PHE A 197 -4.09 4.45 -15.29
C PHE A 197 -2.73 3.72 -15.39
N ALA A 198 -2.31 3.36 -16.61
CA ALA A 198 -1.02 2.71 -16.85
C ALA A 198 0.17 3.61 -16.47
N HIS A 199 0.03 4.92 -16.61
CA HIS A 199 1.02 5.89 -16.16
C HIS A 199 1.15 5.90 -14.63
N TRP A 200 0.04 5.96 -13.88
CA TRP A 200 0.06 5.92 -12.41
C TRP A 200 0.70 4.63 -11.89
N VAL A 201 0.36 3.49 -12.48
CA VAL A 201 0.96 2.20 -12.14
C VAL A 201 2.47 2.21 -12.44
N GLY A 202 2.87 2.67 -13.61
CA GLY A 202 4.27 2.75 -14.00
C GLY A 202 5.11 3.65 -13.09
N MET A 203 4.58 4.84 -12.77
CA MET A 203 5.21 5.77 -11.82
C MET A 203 5.41 5.10 -10.45
N THR A 204 4.36 4.42 -9.93
CA THR A 204 4.41 3.71 -8.66
C THR A 204 5.49 2.63 -8.65
N ASN A 205 5.52 1.77 -9.69
CA ASN A 205 6.47 0.66 -9.77
C ASN A 205 7.91 1.16 -9.77
N ILE A 206 8.21 2.18 -10.59
CA ILE A 206 9.56 2.71 -10.73
C ILE A 206 10.00 3.47 -9.47
N PHE A 207 9.11 4.28 -8.87
CA PHE A 207 9.43 4.99 -7.65
C PHE A 207 9.70 4.04 -6.48
N MET A 208 8.89 2.98 -6.32
CA MET A 208 9.11 1.97 -5.28
C MET A 208 10.42 1.22 -5.50
N GLU A 209 10.75 0.84 -6.72
CA GLU A 209 12.03 0.20 -7.04
C GLU A 209 13.21 1.11 -6.68
N GLU A 210 13.13 2.40 -7.03
CA GLU A 210 14.16 3.37 -6.71
C GLU A 210 14.32 3.59 -5.20
N LEU A 211 13.21 3.62 -4.44
CA LEU A 211 13.26 3.69 -2.98
C LEU A 211 13.92 2.45 -2.36
N ALA A 212 13.61 1.24 -2.84
CA ALA A 212 14.25 0.01 -2.37
C ALA A 212 15.77 0.04 -2.63
N ARG A 213 16.16 0.52 -3.82
CA ARG A 213 17.57 0.68 -4.20
C ARG A 213 18.32 1.68 -3.30
N ARG A 214 17.65 2.76 -2.90
CA ARG A 214 18.22 3.81 -2.02
C ARG A 214 18.28 3.39 -0.54
N ASN A 215 17.50 2.39 -0.13
CA ASN A 215 17.39 1.93 1.25
C ASN A 215 17.70 0.42 1.39
N PRO A 216 18.89 -0.03 0.97
CA PRO A 216 19.24 -1.45 1.00
C PRO A 216 19.24 -1.97 2.45
N GLY A 217 18.74 -3.20 2.66
CA GLY A 217 18.62 -3.85 3.96
C GLY A 217 17.54 -3.30 4.88
N ARG A 218 16.85 -2.23 4.47
CA ARG A 218 15.97 -1.47 5.36
C ARG A 218 14.51 -1.44 4.94
N LEU A 219 14.21 -1.59 3.64
CA LEU A 219 12.89 -1.34 3.09
C LEU A 219 12.49 -2.41 2.07
N ALA A 220 11.30 -2.99 2.26
CA ALA A 220 10.64 -3.86 1.31
C ALA A 220 9.30 -3.25 0.88
N LEU A 221 9.06 -3.18 -0.43
CA LEU A 221 7.89 -2.54 -1.02
C LEU A 221 7.18 -3.52 -1.95
N CYS A 222 5.89 -3.75 -1.69
CA CYS A 222 5.03 -4.61 -2.49
C CYS A 222 3.95 -3.76 -3.18
N HIS A 223 3.88 -3.80 -4.50
CA HIS A 223 2.74 -3.29 -5.25
C HIS A 223 1.83 -4.47 -5.57
N TYR A 224 0.66 -4.50 -4.95
CA TYR A 224 -0.24 -5.65 -4.93
C TYR A 224 -1.47 -5.45 -5.80
N HIS A 225 -1.75 -6.45 -6.65
CA HIS A 225 -2.99 -6.57 -7.40
C HIS A 225 -3.91 -7.61 -6.74
N PRO A 226 -4.98 -7.19 -6.04
CA PRO A 226 -5.81 -8.09 -5.26
C PRO A 226 -6.79 -8.92 -6.10
N GLY A 227 -6.81 -8.76 -7.43
CA GLY A 227 -7.84 -9.35 -8.30
C GLY A 227 -9.19 -8.64 -8.19
N PHE A 228 -10.26 -9.35 -8.51
CA PHE A 228 -11.62 -8.84 -8.37
C PHE A 228 -12.08 -9.03 -6.93
N VAL A 229 -12.24 -7.91 -6.21
CA VAL A 229 -12.67 -7.92 -4.81
C VAL A 229 -14.03 -7.25 -4.70
N PRO A 230 -15.01 -7.87 -4.03
CA PRO A 230 -16.34 -7.29 -3.84
C PRO A 230 -16.25 -6.10 -2.86
N THR A 231 -16.02 -4.91 -3.40
CA THR A 231 -15.99 -3.67 -2.64
C THR A 231 -17.09 -2.73 -3.09
N ASP A 232 -17.53 -1.82 -2.21
CA ASP A 232 -18.57 -0.82 -2.52
C ASP A 232 -18.12 0.29 -3.49
N ILE A 233 -17.04 0.08 -4.22
CA ILE A 233 -16.52 1.05 -5.20
C ILE A 233 -17.62 1.44 -6.21
N ALA A 234 -18.38 0.48 -6.72
CA ALA A 234 -19.46 0.75 -7.68
C ALA A 234 -20.57 1.64 -7.09
N ASN A 235 -20.94 1.43 -5.81
CA ASN A 235 -21.95 2.23 -5.13
C ASN A 235 -21.44 3.60 -4.72
N SER A 236 -20.17 3.69 -4.40
CA SER A 236 -19.52 4.90 -3.89
C SER A 236 -19.00 5.84 -4.98
N SER A 237 -18.98 5.41 -6.24
CA SER A 237 -18.50 6.17 -7.40
C SER A 237 -19.61 7.03 -8.01
N ASN A 238 -19.26 8.19 -8.58
CA ASN A 238 -20.18 9.04 -9.35
C ASN A 238 -20.42 8.47 -10.76
N PHE A 239 -20.61 7.17 -10.87
CA PHE A 239 -20.99 6.56 -12.13
C PHE A 239 -22.38 7.00 -12.58
N PRO A 240 -22.61 7.19 -13.87
CA PRO A 240 -23.95 7.31 -14.43
C PRO A 240 -24.83 6.14 -13.98
N TRP A 241 -26.11 6.41 -13.73
CA TRP A 241 -27.03 5.42 -13.18
C TRP A 241 -27.09 4.12 -14.00
N TYR A 242 -27.04 4.21 -15.35
CA TYR A 242 -27.03 3.04 -16.24
C TYR A 242 -25.77 2.18 -16.08
N LEU A 243 -24.61 2.82 -15.82
CA LEU A 243 -23.37 2.10 -15.56
C LEU A 243 -23.42 1.39 -14.18
N LYS A 244 -24.03 2.01 -13.18
CA LYS A 244 -24.29 1.36 -11.87
C LYS A 244 -25.18 0.12 -12.02
N LEU A 245 -26.22 0.20 -12.86
CA LEU A 245 -27.07 -0.95 -13.16
C LEU A 245 -26.31 -2.05 -13.89
N LEU A 246 -25.53 -1.70 -14.91
CA LEU A 246 -24.70 -2.65 -15.64
C LEU A 246 -23.68 -3.34 -14.70
N LEU A 247 -22.99 -2.56 -13.89
CA LEU A 247 -22.05 -3.10 -12.88
C LEU A 247 -22.77 -4.04 -11.91
N LYS A 248 -23.91 -3.61 -11.34
CA LYS A 248 -24.63 -4.38 -10.31
C LYS A 248 -25.27 -5.66 -10.84
N TYR A 249 -25.90 -5.61 -12.01
CA TYR A 249 -26.75 -6.71 -12.50
C TYR A 249 -26.08 -7.60 -13.56
N VAL A 250 -25.02 -7.13 -14.18
CA VAL A 250 -24.32 -7.88 -15.25
C VAL A 250 -22.90 -8.20 -14.85
N ILE A 251 -22.07 -7.18 -14.58
CA ILE A 251 -20.64 -7.38 -14.36
C ILE A 251 -20.39 -8.09 -13.04
N THR A 252 -21.05 -7.65 -11.95
CA THR A 252 -20.89 -8.25 -10.62
C THR A 252 -21.25 -9.73 -10.58
N PRO A 253 -22.42 -10.19 -11.07
CA PRO A 253 -22.75 -11.62 -11.12
C PRO A 253 -21.83 -12.41 -12.05
N LEU A 254 -21.45 -11.85 -13.20
CA LEU A 254 -20.57 -12.53 -14.16
C LEU A 254 -19.14 -12.68 -13.64
N SER A 255 -18.67 -11.74 -12.84
CA SER A 255 -17.33 -11.77 -12.22
C SER A 255 -17.26 -12.58 -10.93
N TRP A 256 -18.40 -12.99 -10.34
CA TRP A 256 -18.45 -13.71 -9.07
C TRP A 256 -17.53 -14.94 -8.98
N PRO A 257 -17.36 -15.79 -9.99
CA PRO A 257 -16.44 -16.93 -9.90
C PRO A 257 -14.95 -16.53 -9.75
N PHE A 258 -14.62 -15.26 -10.05
CA PHE A 258 -13.25 -14.74 -10.00
C PHE A 258 -13.01 -13.84 -8.78
N TRP A 259 -13.98 -13.73 -7.87
CA TRP A 259 -13.86 -12.88 -6.71
C TRP A 259 -12.89 -13.45 -5.68
N VAL A 260 -12.09 -12.56 -5.13
CA VAL A 260 -11.27 -12.86 -3.97
C VAL A 260 -12.01 -12.34 -2.73
N PRO A 261 -12.26 -13.19 -1.72
CA PRO A 261 -12.90 -12.76 -0.48
C PRO A 261 -12.10 -11.63 0.21
N LEU A 262 -12.80 -10.67 0.81
CA LEU A 262 -12.17 -9.56 1.53
C LEU A 262 -11.25 -10.03 2.65
N GLU A 263 -11.66 -11.07 3.38
CA GLU A 263 -10.84 -11.69 4.44
C GLU A 263 -9.53 -12.23 3.86
N GLU A 264 -9.57 -12.99 2.77
CA GLU A 264 -8.39 -13.48 2.09
C GLU A 264 -7.47 -12.35 1.63
N CYS A 265 -8.03 -11.25 1.10
CA CYS A 265 -7.23 -10.06 0.75
C CYS A 265 -6.52 -9.49 1.98
N GLY A 266 -7.18 -9.42 3.13
CA GLY A 266 -6.58 -8.96 4.39
C GLY A 266 -5.39 -9.84 4.81
N GLN A 267 -5.58 -11.17 4.75
CA GLN A 267 -4.55 -12.16 5.07
C GLN A 267 -3.32 -12.03 4.15
N ARG A 268 -3.54 -11.87 2.85
CA ARG A 268 -2.46 -11.70 1.85
C ARG A 268 -1.74 -10.36 2.01
N VAL A 269 -2.44 -9.28 2.33
CA VAL A 269 -1.81 -7.97 2.63
C VAL A 269 -0.90 -8.08 3.85
N LEU A 270 -1.34 -8.77 4.91
CA LEU A 270 -0.48 -9.00 6.09
C LEU A 270 0.72 -9.90 5.76
N PHE A 271 0.53 -10.94 4.95
CA PHE A 271 1.61 -11.82 4.49
C PHE A 271 2.73 -11.07 3.77
N MET A 272 2.43 -9.99 3.05
CA MET A 272 3.45 -9.15 2.40
C MET A 272 4.35 -8.40 3.39
N ALA A 273 4.03 -8.39 4.69
CA ALA A 273 4.93 -7.95 5.75
C ALA A 273 5.90 -9.06 6.21
N SER A 274 5.89 -10.23 5.59
CA SER A 274 6.81 -11.33 5.89
C SER A 274 8.16 -11.13 5.21
N PRO A 275 9.26 -10.90 5.96
CA PRO A 275 10.60 -10.78 5.39
C PRO A 275 11.12 -12.11 4.84
N ALA A 276 10.53 -13.25 5.22
CA ALA A 276 10.89 -14.56 4.68
C ALA A 276 10.54 -14.66 3.18
N ARG A 277 9.42 -14.04 2.75
CA ARG A 277 8.99 -14.02 1.35
C ARG A 277 9.44 -12.75 0.62
N PHE A 278 9.31 -11.59 1.27
CA PHE A 278 9.55 -10.27 0.69
C PHE A 278 10.63 -9.51 1.48
N PRO A 279 11.91 -9.94 1.41
CA PRO A 279 12.98 -9.27 2.13
C PRO A 279 13.33 -7.90 1.52
N ALA A 280 13.93 -7.03 2.32
CA ALA A 280 14.58 -5.84 1.81
C ALA A 280 15.81 -6.22 0.97
N ARG A 281 16.20 -5.37 0.01
CA ARG A 281 17.36 -5.61 -0.85
C ARG A 281 18.63 -5.87 -0.03
N GLY A 282 19.29 -7.00 -0.29
CA GLY A 282 20.53 -7.37 0.40
C GLY A 282 20.37 -7.91 1.82
N SER A 283 19.13 -8.08 2.32
CA SER A 283 18.87 -8.65 3.66
C SER A 283 18.55 -10.16 3.65
N GLN A 284 18.93 -10.88 2.61
CA GLN A 284 18.61 -12.31 2.44
C GLN A 284 19.10 -13.19 3.62
N GLY A 285 20.20 -12.82 4.28
CA GLY A 285 20.68 -13.49 5.49
C GLY A 285 19.75 -13.32 6.69
N ILE A 286 19.04 -12.18 6.79
CA ILE A 286 18.02 -11.91 7.81
C ILE A 286 16.74 -12.69 7.51
N ALA A 287 16.38 -12.82 6.23
CA ALA A 287 15.23 -13.60 5.79
C ALA A 287 15.36 -15.09 6.18
N THR A 288 16.56 -15.65 6.11
CA THR A 288 16.81 -17.04 6.55
C THR A 288 16.79 -17.21 8.07
N ALA A 289 17.10 -16.14 8.81
CA ALA A 289 17.03 -16.12 10.29
C ALA A 289 15.61 -15.82 10.82
N ALA A 290 14.76 -15.20 10.01
CA ALA A 290 13.37 -14.88 10.37
C ALA A 290 12.39 -16.07 10.25
N GLY A 291 12.86 -17.25 9.94
CA GLY A 291 12.07 -18.46 9.71
C GLY A 291 11.88 -18.73 8.20
N LYS A 292 12.08 -19.98 7.79
CA LYS A 292 11.66 -20.42 6.45
C LYS A 292 10.19 -20.78 6.54
N VAL A 293 9.33 -20.05 5.86
CA VAL A 293 7.96 -20.52 5.64
C VAL A 293 8.04 -21.70 4.69
N GLU A 294 7.68 -22.90 5.18
CA GLU A 294 7.77 -24.13 4.42
C GLU A 294 6.97 -24.02 3.10
N GLY A 295 7.60 -24.35 2.00
CA GLY A 295 7.00 -24.29 0.67
C GLY A 295 7.00 -22.92 0.00
N VAL A 296 7.60 -21.87 0.59
CA VAL A 296 7.66 -20.53 0.00
C VAL A 296 9.09 -20.02 -0.09
N GLY A 297 9.59 -19.87 -1.33
CA GLY A 297 10.90 -19.24 -1.58
C GLY A 297 10.84 -17.71 -1.51
N VAL A 298 11.99 -17.07 -1.45
CA VAL A 298 12.14 -15.61 -1.56
C VAL A 298 11.59 -15.12 -2.91
N ALA A 299 10.86 -14.01 -2.90
CA ALA A 299 10.22 -13.45 -4.08
C ALA A 299 11.24 -12.86 -5.07
N VAL A 300 10.90 -12.93 -6.36
CA VAL A 300 11.60 -12.23 -7.43
C VAL A 300 11.06 -10.79 -7.52
N GLY A 301 11.94 -9.81 -7.58
CA GLY A 301 11.56 -8.40 -7.65
C GLY A 301 11.34 -7.88 -9.06
N ILE A 302 11.01 -6.59 -9.15
CA ILE A 302 10.74 -5.88 -10.43
C ILE A 302 11.94 -5.96 -11.37
N ASP A 303 13.16 -5.92 -10.84
CA ASP A 303 14.41 -6.03 -11.59
C ASP A 303 14.77 -7.48 -12.02
N GLY A 304 13.97 -8.45 -11.60
CA GLY A 304 14.18 -9.86 -11.86
C GLY A 304 15.17 -10.54 -10.91
N GLU A 305 15.70 -9.81 -9.92
CA GLU A 305 16.58 -10.35 -8.90
C GLU A 305 15.79 -10.90 -7.71
N ILE A 306 16.29 -12.00 -7.13
CA ILE A 306 15.67 -12.59 -5.93
C ILE A 306 15.97 -11.69 -4.73
N GLY A 307 14.92 -11.28 -4.01
CA GLY A 307 15.10 -10.46 -2.81
C GLY A 307 15.49 -9.02 -3.09
N SER A 308 15.03 -8.42 -4.19
CA SER A 308 15.42 -7.08 -4.63
C SER A 308 14.83 -5.92 -3.81
N GLY A 309 13.88 -6.19 -2.91
CA GLY A 309 13.25 -5.19 -2.04
C GLY A 309 12.06 -4.44 -2.66
N ALA A 310 11.80 -4.60 -3.96
CA ALA A 310 10.61 -4.07 -4.62
C ALA A 310 9.93 -5.18 -5.46
N TYR A 311 8.64 -5.39 -5.23
CA TYR A 311 7.92 -6.55 -5.74
C TYR A 311 6.59 -6.15 -6.38
N LEU A 312 6.31 -6.71 -7.58
CA LEU A 312 4.98 -6.69 -8.19
C LEU A 312 4.28 -8.00 -7.83
N VAL A 313 3.20 -7.91 -7.07
CA VAL A 313 2.54 -9.06 -6.46
C VAL A 313 1.16 -9.24 -7.06
N THR A 314 0.82 -10.47 -7.47
CA THR A 314 -0.51 -10.85 -7.96
C THR A 314 -1.45 -11.23 -6.81
N LYS A 315 -2.73 -11.45 -7.11
CA LYS A 315 -3.74 -11.92 -6.16
C LYS A 315 -3.38 -13.25 -5.46
N ASP A 316 -2.48 -14.02 -6.03
CA ASP A 316 -2.05 -15.34 -5.56
C ASP A 316 -0.67 -15.32 -4.87
N ASP A 317 -0.16 -14.12 -4.53
CA ASP A 317 1.18 -13.86 -3.98
C ASP A 317 2.35 -14.32 -4.86
N ASP A 318 2.07 -14.59 -6.13
CA ASP A 318 3.13 -14.77 -7.12
C ASP A 318 3.71 -13.40 -7.51
N THR A 319 5.00 -13.36 -7.77
CA THR A 319 5.69 -12.16 -8.22
C THR A 319 6.11 -12.28 -9.68
N PHE A 320 6.18 -11.15 -10.35
CA PHE A 320 6.67 -11.05 -11.71
C PHE A 320 7.64 -9.86 -11.81
N GLY A 321 8.55 -9.95 -12.73
CA GLY A 321 9.56 -8.93 -12.97
C GLY A 321 10.30 -9.24 -14.27
N LYS A 322 11.38 -8.51 -14.54
CA LYS A 322 12.22 -8.68 -15.75
C LYS A 322 11.52 -8.28 -17.06
N GLU A 323 10.55 -7.37 -16.99
CA GLU A 323 10.02 -6.80 -18.22
C GLU A 323 11.11 -5.92 -18.88
N LYS A 324 11.41 -6.19 -20.16
CA LYS A 324 12.40 -5.45 -20.97
C LYS A 324 12.21 -3.93 -20.88
N LYS A 325 10.97 -3.49 -20.81
CA LYS A 325 10.60 -2.09 -20.67
C LYS A 325 11.15 -1.44 -19.39
N TYR A 326 11.12 -2.12 -18.25
CA TYR A 326 11.71 -1.60 -17.00
C TYR A 326 13.23 -1.53 -17.08
N GLU A 327 13.88 -2.47 -17.80
CA GLU A 327 15.32 -2.42 -18.05
C GLU A 327 15.68 -1.17 -18.86
N GLU A 328 14.93 -0.86 -19.91
CA GLU A 328 15.10 0.34 -20.72
C GLU A 328 14.91 1.62 -19.91
N LEU A 329 13.89 1.68 -19.05
CA LEU A 329 13.59 2.83 -18.20
C LEU A 329 14.69 3.06 -17.13
N ARG A 330 15.32 2.01 -16.66
CA ARG A 330 16.50 2.12 -15.77
C ARG A 330 17.73 2.65 -16.52
N ALA A 331 18.00 2.07 -17.69
CA ALA A 331 19.17 2.39 -18.49
C ALA A 331 19.18 3.84 -19.00
N ASN A 332 18.01 4.41 -19.28
CA ASN A 332 17.89 5.78 -19.84
C ASN A 332 17.68 6.88 -18.76
N GLY A 333 17.84 6.54 -17.47
CA GLY A 333 17.71 7.51 -16.37
C GLY A 333 16.28 7.92 -16.02
N THR A 334 15.26 7.25 -16.57
CA THR A 334 13.85 7.57 -16.27
C THR A 334 13.51 7.37 -14.79
N ALA A 335 14.08 6.38 -14.13
CA ALA A 335 13.85 6.12 -12.71
C ALA A 335 14.27 7.34 -11.85
N GLU A 336 15.44 7.87 -12.10
CA GLU A 336 15.92 9.08 -11.42
C GLU A 336 15.05 10.30 -11.75
N LYS A 337 14.64 10.48 -13.01
CA LYS A 337 13.75 11.58 -13.42
C LYS A 337 12.41 11.52 -12.68
N ILE A 338 11.80 10.34 -12.54
CA ILE A 338 10.55 10.16 -11.80
C ILE A 338 10.74 10.46 -10.31
N TYR A 339 11.83 9.97 -9.73
CA TYR A 339 12.14 10.25 -8.33
C TYR A 339 12.28 11.75 -8.07
N GLN A 340 13.10 12.45 -8.85
CA GLN A 340 13.33 13.89 -8.72
C GLN A 340 12.05 14.70 -8.95
N HIS A 341 11.26 14.35 -9.97
CA HIS A 341 9.96 14.97 -10.19
C HIS A 341 9.05 14.84 -8.96
N THR A 342 8.92 13.64 -8.42
CA THR A 342 8.07 13.39 -7.26
C THR A 342 8.52 14.17 -6.03
N MET A 343 9.83 14.20 -5.77
CA MET A 343 10.41 14.97 -4.66
C MET A 343 10.24 16.48 -4.86
N ALA A 344 10.31 16.97 -6.10
CA ALA A 344 10.07 18.38 -6.40
C ALA A 344 8.60 18.78 -6.13
N VAL A 345 7.64 17.93 -6.52
CA VAL A 345 6.21 18.13 -6.18
C VAL A 345 6.02 18.23 -4.67
N PHE A 346 6.63 17.31 -3.92
CA PHE A 346 6.54 17.30 -2.45
C PHE A 346 7.13 18.57 -1.84
N ALA A 347 8.30 18.97 -2.27
CA ALA A 347 8.98 20.17 -1.76
C ALA A 347 8.19 21.45 -2.06
N GLU A 348 7.54 21.56 -3.21
CA GLU A 348 6.71 22.72 -3.55
C GLU A 348 5.49 22.85 -2.64
N ILE A 349 4.77 21.74 -2.42
CA ILE A 349 3.59 21.74 -1.56
C ILE A 349 3.97 21.94 -0.08
N GLU A 350 5.08 21.39 0.37
CA GLU A 350 5.59 21.55 1.73
C GLU A 350 5.93 23.01 2.04
N ARG A 351 6.49 23.76 1.08
CA ARG A 351 6.71 25.21 1.20
C ARG A 351 5.42 26.05 1.19
N GLY A 352 4.26 25.42 1.11
CA GLY A 352 2.98 26.08 1.06
C GLY A 352 2.54 26.50 -0.34
N GLY A 353 3.31 26.13 -1.37
CA GLY A 353 3.01 26.40 -2.77
C GLY A 353 1.83 25.61 -3.31
N VAL A 354 1.42 25.99 -4.51
CA VAL A 354 0.52 25.25 -5.38
C VAL A 354 1.38 24.75 -6.52
N TYR A 355 1.45 23.43 -6.70
CA TYR A 355 2.29 22.86 -7.74
C TYR A 355 1.84 23.34 -9.13
N LYS A 356 2.76 23.99 -9.84
CA LYS A 356 2.62 24.44 -11.23
C LYS A 356 3.84 23.96 -11.96
N ASP A 357 3.66 23.24 -13.06
CA ASP A 357 4.75 22.94 -14.00
C ASP A 357 5.22 24.19 -14.71
#